data_207cc97e3b7baf9c87f98da295c790cd
#
_entry.id   207cc97e3b7baf9c87f98da295c790cd
#
_cell.length_a   1.000
_cell.length_b   1.000
_cell.length_c   1.000
_cell.angle_alpha   90.00
_cell.angle_beta   90.00
_cell.angle_gamma   90.00
#
_symmetry.space_group_name_H-M   'P 1'
#
loop_
_entity.id
_entity.type
_entity.pdbx_description
1 polymer ?
#
loop_
_entity_poly.entity_id
_entity_poly.type
_entity_poly.pdbx_seq_one_letter_code
_entity_poly.pdbx_strand_id
1 'polypeptide(L)'
;MALLALFGIADAQAGTTGNVSLTSDYVFRGVSQSNSDPALQGGVEFSAESGAYIGAWGSSISWLSALSTTAAPLSSSLELDVYGGYRGTFSDAVSYDVGALYYWYPGDFPAGFNSADTLEVYAGITVAASEKISLGAKYSVSTTDLFGYVDSGGSGYLDLTANLAVAEGWTIGAHAGRQWIAGNDAFEYTDWKLGVTRAFDNGVSVGLAYTGTDADDALYTNPFGNKVADDTVALAITKAF
;
A
#
# COMPACT_ATOMS: atom_id res chain seq x y z
N MET A 1 0.81 -1.85 5.21
CA MET A 1 0.74 -0.42 5.54
C MET A 1 1.58 0.31 4.49
N ALA A 2 0.95 0.77 3.40
CA ALA A 2 1.67 1.73 2.58
C ALA A 2 2.11 2.82 3.57
N LEU A 3 3.42 3.00 3.70
CA LEU A 3 4.01 4.09 4.44
C LEU A 3 3.20 5.32 4.05
N LEU A 4 2.59 6.02 4.99
CA LEU A 4 2.27 7.42 4.80
C LEU A 4 3.62 8.08 4.54
N ALA A 5 4.06 8.02 3.28
CA ALA A 5 5.17 8.83 2.86
C ALA A 5 4.71 10.24 3.19
N LEU A 6 5.37 10.85 4.15
CA LEU A 6 5.35 12.29 4.33
C LEU A 6 5.89 12.85 3.01
N PHE A 7 4.99 13.01 2.03
CA PHE A 7 5.28 13.80 0.84
C PHE A 7 5.34 15.26 1.32
N GLY A 8 6.43 15.58 2.02
CA GLY A 8 6.88 16.94 2.04
C GLY A 8 7.22 17.29 0.60
N ILE A 9 6.91 18.50 0.17
CA ILE A 9 7.47 19.09 -1.04
C ILE A 9 8.98 19.15 -0.78
N ALA A 10 9.67 18.02 -1.04
CA ALA A 10 11.13 17.98 -0.99
C ALA A 10 11.61 18.32 -2.39
N ASP A 11 12.46 19.31 -2.50
CA ASP A 11 13.30 19.47 -3.68
C ASP A 11 13.91 18.10 -4.00
N ALA A 12 13.82 17.67 -5.25
CA ALA A 12 14.34 16.40 -5.70
C ALA A 12 15.87 16.39 -5.54
N GLN A 13 16.35 15.99 -4.37
CA GLN A 13 17.76 15.69 -4.17
C GLN A 13 18.01 14.26 -4.63
N ALA A 14 19.04 14.07 -5.47
CA ALA A 14 19.47 12.73 -5.80
C ALA A 14 19.93 12.01 -4.52
N GLY A 15 19.42 10.80 -4.32
CA GLY A 15 19.78 10.04 -3.13
C GLY A 15 19.16 8.66 -3.10
N THR A 16 19.68 7.86 -2.20
CA THR A 16 19.10 6.55 -1.87
C THR A 16 18.53 6.63 -0.47
N THR A 17 17.28 6.24 -0.31
CA THR A 17 16.60 6.10 0.98
C THR A 17 16.15 4.67 1.18
N GLY A 18 16.05 4.24 2.42
CA GLY A 18 15.57 2.91 2.74
C GLY A 18 14.82 2.90 4.06
N ASN A 19 14.07 1.84 4.27
CA ASN A 19 13.41 1.60 5.55
C ASN A 19 13.26 0.11 5.83
N VAL A 20 13.08 -0.20 7.11
CA VAL A 20 12.61 -1.50 7.59
C VAL A 20 11.49 -1.24 8.61
N SER A 21 10.45 -2.07 8.57
CA SER A 21 9.28 -1.94 9.44
C SER A 21 8.83 -3.29 9.97
N LEU A 22 8.35 -3.29 11.20
CA LEU A 22 7.59 -4.39 11.78
C LEU A 22 6.17 -3.87 12.06
N THR A 23 5.17 -4.51 11.50
CA THR A 23 3.74 -4.20 11.75
C THR A 23 3.06 -5.38 12.42
N SER A 24 2.07 -5.12 13.27
CA SER A 24 1.26 -6.17 13.88
C SER A 24 0.29 -6.84 12.89
N ASP A 25 -0.04 -6.14 11.79
CA ASP A 25 -0.85 -6.63 10.68
C ASP A 25 -0.46 -5.85 9.41
N TYR A 26 -0.24 -6.53 8.30
CA TYR A 26 -0.06 -5.88 7.01
C TYR A 26 -1.43 -5.67 6.35
N VAL A 27 -1.95 -4.47 6.44
CA VAL A 27 -3.23 -4.09 5.81
C VAL A 27 -2.97 -3.28 4.54
N PHE A 28 -3.43 -3.77 3.39
CA PHE A 28 -3.33 -3.13 2.09
C PHE A 28 -4.74 -2.83 1.56
N ARG A 29 -5.04 -1.56 1.26
CA ARG A 29 -6.38 -1.11 0.81
C ARG A 29 -7.50 -1.68 1.70
N GLY A 30 -7.32 -1.63 3.03
CA GLY A 30 -8.28 -2.13 4.00
C GLY A 30 -8.27 -3.64 4.25
N VAL A 31 -7.56 -4.45 3.44
CA VAL A 31 -7.54 -5.91 3.54
C VAL A 31 -6.24 -6.41 4.14
N SER A 32 -6.33 -7.27 5.16
CA SER A 32 -5.16 -7.90 5.78
C SER A 32 -4.46 -8.86 4.81
N GLN A 33 -3.18 -8.66 4.59
CA GLN A 33 -2.31 -9.49 3.76
C GLN A 33 -1.58 -10.56 4.57
N SER A 34 -1.52 -10.38 5.88
CA SER A 34 -0.81 -11.26 6.82
C SER A 34 -1.73 -12.02 7.75
N ASN A 35 -3.05 -12.04 7.48
CA ASN A 35 -4.05 -12.74 8.28
C ASN A 35 -4.07 -12.26 9.75
N SER A 36 -3.90 -10.96 9.96
CA SER A 36 -3.77 -10.31 11.27
C SER A 36 -2.55 -10.75 12.09
N ASP A 37 -1.57 -11.38 11.46
CA ASP A 37 -0.29 -11.74 12.05
C ASP A 37 0.78 -10.67 11.76
N PRO A 38 1.83 -10.58 12.59
CA PRO A 38 2.91 -9.64 12.37
C PRO A 38 3.63 -9.86 11.02
N ALA A 39 3.96 -8.74 10.35
CA ALA A 39 4.69 -8.75 9.11
C ALA A 39 5.98 -7.91 9.19
N LEU A 40 7.06 -8.45 8.60
CA LEU A 40 8.31 -7.73 8.38
C LEU A 40 8.28 -7.14 6.97
N GLN A 41 8.59 -5.84 6.89
CA GLN A 41 8.53 -5.07 5.66
C GLN A 41 9.81 -4.25 5.49
N GLY A 42 10.15 -3.92 4.25
CA GLY A 42 11.27 -3.03 4.00
C GLY A 42 11.39 -2.64 2.54
N GLY A 43 12.08 -1.53 2.28
CA GLY A 43 12.25 -1.06 0.91
C GLY A 43 13.43 -0.13 0.76
N VAL A 44 13.80 0.08 -0.49
CA VAL A 44 14.84 1.02 -0.91
C VAL A 44 14.36 1.77 -2.15
N GLU A 45 14.65 3.06 -2.22
CA GLU A 45 14.36 3.90 -3.38
C GLU A 45 15.59 4.74 -3.73
N PHE A 46 15.88 4.82 -5.01
CA PHE A 46 16.81 5.78 -5.58
C PHE A 46 16.02 6.87 -6.33
N SER A 47 16.29 8.13 -6.01
CA SER A 47 15.72 9.30 -6.67
C SER A 47 16.82 10.10 -7.34
N ALA A 48 16.56 10.59 -8.56
CA ALA A 48 17.44 11.48 -9.30
C ALA A 48 17.00 12.95 -9.14
N GLU A 49 17.92 13.89 -9.31
CA GLU A 49 17.60 15.34 -9.30
C GLU A 49 16.56 15.75 -10.35
N SER A 50 16.42 14.97 -11.42
CA SER A 50 15.39 15.19 -12.44
C SER A 50 13.97 14.93 -11.96
N GLY A 51 13.78 14.27 -10.80
CA GLY A 51 12.51 13.80 -10.31
C GLY A 51 12.20 12.33 -10.69
N ALA A 52 13.01 11.70 -11.54
CA ALA A 52 12.88 10.28 -11.84
C ALA A 52 13.27 9.44 -10.60
N TYR A 53 12.57 8.34 -10.35
CA TYR A 53 12.88 7.42 -9.26
C TYR A 53 12.62 5.97 -9.65
N ILE A 54 13.30 5.07 -8.94
CA ILE A 54 13.08 3.63 -8.99
C ILE A 54 13.26 3.08 -7.59
N GLY A 55 12.43 2.10 -7.22
CA GLY A 55 12.52 1.47 -5.92
C GLY A 55 12.07 0.02 -5.94
N ALA A 56 12.37 -0.64 -4.83
CA ALA A 56 11.85 -1.95 -4.52
C ALA A 56 11.40 -1.99 -3.06
N TRP A 57 10.34 -2.74 -2.81
CA TRP A 57 9.80 -2.96 -1.47
C TRP A 57 9.40 -4.43 -1.33
N GLY A 58 9.27 -4.91 -0.10
CA GLY A 58 8.78 -6.24 0.14
C GLY A 58 8.20 -6.42 1.53
N SER A 59 7.37 -7.44 1.67
CA SER A 59 6.70 -7.83 2.92
C SER A 59 6.51 -9.32 3.01
N SER A 60 6.61 -9.86 4.22
CA SER A 60 6.02 -11.16 4.49
C SER A 60 4.50 -11.07 4.40
N ILE A 61 3.89 -12.08 3.77
CA ILE A 61 2.43 -12.21 3.60
C ILE A 61 1.98 -13.63 3.92
N SER A 62 0.68 -13.84 4.10
CA SER A 62 0.10 -15.18 4.26
C SER A 62 -1.17 -15.40 3.44
N TRP A 63 -1.75 -14.36 2.83
CA TRP A 63 -3.02 -14.48 2.13
C TRP A 63 -2.99 -15.50 0.98
N LEU A 64 -1.89 -15.61 0.24
CA LEU A 64 -1.72 -16.61 -0.82
C LEU A 64 -1.47 -17.99 -0.23
N SER A 65 -0.51 -18.15 0.68
CA SER A 65 -0.21 -19.44 1.30
C SER A 65 -1.38 -20.01 2.10
N ALA A 66 -2.28 -19.15 2.61
CA ALA A 66 -3.52 -19.55 3.27
C ALA A 66 -4.49 -20.30 2.32
N LEU A 67 -4.39 -20.10 1.00
CA LEU A 67 -5.19 -20.82 -0.01
C LEU A 67 -4.62 -22.21 -0.32
N SER A 68 -3.44 -22.58 0.20
CA SER A 68 -2.77 -23.84 -0.07
C SER A 68 -3.58 -25.04 0.44
N THR A 69 -3.67 -26.07 -0.39
CA THR A 69 -4.26 -27.36 0.01
C THR A 69 -3.34 -28.51 -0.39
N THR A 70 -3.56 -29.70 0.17
CA THR A 70 -2.79 -30.90 -0.22
C THR A 70 -2.95 -31.23 -1.70
N ALA A 71 -4.11 -30.94 -2.31
CA ALA A 71 -4.37 -31.22 -3.72
C ALA A 71 -3.88 -30.11 -4.66
N ALA A 72 -3.76 -28.86 -4.16
CA ALA A 72 -3.32 -27.68 -4.87
C ALA A 72 -2.36 -26.88 -3.98
N PRO A 73 -1.09 -27.33 -3.83
CA PRO A 73 -0.11 -26.67 -2.98
C PRO A 73 0.27 -25.29 -3.54
N LEU A 74 0.34 -24.30 -2.63
CA LEU A 74 0.75 -22.95 -2.92
C LEU A 74 1.70 -22.46 -1.82
N SER A 75 2.86 -21.93 -2.19
CA SER A 75 3.92 -21.62 -1.22
C SER A 75 4.30 -20.12 -1.15
N SER A 76 3.61 -19.25 -1.87
CA SER A 76 3.91 -17.81 -1.85
C SER A 76 3.61 -17.21 -0.48
N SER A 77 4.67 -16.71 0.18
CA SER A 77 4.62 -16.06 1.50
C SER A 77 5.38 -14.74 1.55
N LEU A 78 5.73 -14.23 0.39
CA LEU A 78 6.47 -12.98 0.19
C LEU A 78 5.82 -12.18 -0.93
N GLU A 79 5.68 -10.88 -0.72
CA GLU A 79 5.37 -9.88 -1.72
C GLU A 79 6.63 -9.08 -2.01
N LEU A 80 6.95 -8.90 -3.28
CA LEU A 80 8.03 -8.05 -3.75
C LEU A 80 7.49 -7.08 -4.79
N ASP A 81 7.68 -5.80 -4.55
CA ASP A 81 7.24 -4.73 -5.41
C ASP A 81 8.44 -4.07 -6.08
N VAL A 82 8.34 -3.86 -7.38
CA VAL A 82 9.28 -3.00 -8.12
C VAL A 82 8.50 -1.86 -8.73
N TYR A 83 8.93 -0.64 -8.44
CA TYR A 83 8.22 0.54 -8.91
C TYR A 83 9.18 1.59 -9.43
N GLY A 84 8.65 2.49 -10.26
CA GLY A 84 9.39 3.63 -10.73
C GLY A 84 8.47 4.66 -11.37
N GLY A 85 8.96 5.88 -11.47
CA GLY A 85 8.14 6.97 -11.96
C GLY A 85 8.87 8.29 -12.02
N TYR A 86 8.07 9.33 -12.00
CA TYR A 86 8.52 10.70 -12.05
C TYR A 86 7.69 11.57 -11.09
N ARG A 87 8.37 12.26 -10.17
CA ARG A 87 7.80 13.25 -9.24
C ARG A 87 8.21 14.65 -9.64
N GLY A 88 7.29 15.59 -9.51
CA GLY A 88 7.57 16.99 -9.77
C GLY A 88 6.57 17.91 -9.07
N THR A 89 6.75 19.21 -9.26
CA THR A 89 5.88 20.24 -8.70
C THR A 89 5.27 21.07 -9.80
N PHE A 90 3.97 21.42 -9.65
CA PHE A 90 3.33 22.46 -10.47
C PHE A 90 3.48 23.84 -9.84
N SER A 91 3.63 23.89 -8.51
CA SER A 91 3.88 25.09 -7.72
C SER A 91 4.43 24.70 -6.34
N ASP A 92 4.79 25.69 -5.52
CA ASP A 92 5.27 25.49 -4.15
C ASP A 92 4.26 24.71 -3.25
N ALA A 93 2.98 24.73 -3.63
CA ALA A 93 1.92 24.06 -2.87
C ALA A 93 1.41 22.78 -3.52
N VAL A 94 1.77 22.48 -4.78
CA VAL A 94 1.16 21.38 -5.54
C VAL A 94 2.24 20.52 -6.19
N SER A 95 2.31 19.25 -5.81
CA SER A 95 3.18 18.24 -6.39
C SER A 95 2.38 17.15 -7.11
N TYR A 96 3.05 16.42 -8.00
CA TYR A 96 2.49 15.27 -8.70
C TYR A 96 3.45 14.09 -8.68
N ASP A 97 2.89 12.90 -8.85
CA ASP A 97 3.62 11.64 -8.96
C ASP A 97 2.93 10.77 -10.03
N VAL A 98 3.69 10.33 -11.03
CA VAL A 98 3.21 9.41 -12.06
C VAL A 98 4.20 8.25 -12.16
N GLY A 99 3.68 7.02 -12.27
CA GLY A 99 4.57 5.86 -12.28
C GLY A 99 3.86 4.55 -12.57
N ALA A 100 4.65 3.50 -12.43
CA ALA A 100 4.19 2.12 -12.51
C ALA A 100 4.70 1.33 -11.31
N LEU A 101 3.93 0.32 -10.90
CA LEU A 101 4.22 -0.56 -9.78
C LEU A 101 3.87 -1.98 -10.19
N TYR A 102 4.85 -2.87 -10.10
CA TYR A 102 4.70 -4.30 -10.34
C TYR A 102 4.76 -5.02 -8.99
N TYR A 103 3.64 -5.64 -8.63
CA TYR A 103 3.52 -6.56 -7.50
C TYR A 103 3.92 -7.95 -7.96
N TRP A 104 4.88 -8.56 -7.31
CA TRP A 104 5.37 -9.89 -7.61
C TRP A 104 5.27 -10.79 -6.38
N TYR A 105 4.65 -11.95 -6.57
CA TYR A 105 4.43 -12.94 -5.53
C TYR A 105 5.24 -14.22 -5.82
N PRO A 106 6.54 -14.26 -5.46
CA PRO A 106 7.37 -15.44 -5.71
C PRO A 106 6.88 -16.66 -4.93
N GLY A 107 6.95 -17.84 -5.55
CA GLY A 107 6.54 -19.09 -4.94
C GLY A 107 6.07 -20.12 -5.96
N ASP A 108 5.63 -21.28 -5.46
CA ASP A 108 5.06 -22.34 -6.29
C ASP A 108 3.53 -22.20 -6.31
N PHE A 109 2.96 -22.28 -7.50
CA PHE A 109 1.53 -22.17 -7.74
C PHE A 109 0.99 -23.43 -8.42
N PRO A 110 -0.21 -23.91 -8.06
CA PRO A 110 -0.81 -25.05 -8.72
C PRO A 110 -1.20 -24.74 -10.18
N ALA A 111 -1.23 -25.76 -11.01
CA ALA A 111 -1.62 -25.60 -12.41
C ALA A 111 -3.01 -25.00 -12.54
N GLY A 112 -3.17 -23.97 -13.39
CA GLY A 112 -4.43 -23.26 -13.60
C GLY A 112 -4.75 -22.19 -12.55
N PHE A 113 -3.86 -21.92 -11.61
CA PHE A 113 -3.97 -20.77 -10.71
C PHE A 113 -3.77 -19.48 -11.53
N ASN A 114 -4.70 -18.52 -11.42
CA ASN A 114 -4.52 -17.23 -12.06
C ASN A 114 -3.45 -16.44 -11.29
N SER A 115 -2.46 -15.88 -12.01
CA SER A 115 -1.36 -15.17 -11.35
C SER A 115 -1.86 -14.01 -10.51
N ALA A 116 -1.38 -13.93 -9.28
CA ALA A 116 -1.60 -12.77 -8.42
C ALA A 116 -0.70 -11.59 -8.79
N ASP A 117 0.33 -11.82 -9.60
CA ASP A 117 1.23 -10.76 -10.06
C ASP A 117 0.45 -9.69 -10.81
N THR A 118 0.67 -8.43 -10.43
CA THR A 118 -0.15 -7.31 -10.92
C THR A 118 0.75 -6.16 -11.34
N LEU A 119 0.47 -5.57 -12.50
CA LEU A 119 1.09 -4.32 -12.94
C LEU A 119 0.05 -3.20 -12.90
N GLU A 120 0.31 -2.18 -12.09
CA GLU A 120 -0.48 -0.95 -12.04
C GLU A 120 0.31 0.22 -12.61
N VAL A 121 -0.38 1.13 -13.28
CA VAL A 121 0.07 2.48 -13.57
C VAL A 121 -0.74 3.46 -12.74
N TYR A 122 -0.11 4.55 -12.31
CA TYR A 122 -0.79 5.50 -11.43
C TYR A 122 -0.43 6.95 -11.72
N ALA A 123 -1.33 7.83 -11.31
CA ALA A 123 -1.12 9.26 -11.24
C ALA A 123 -1.68 9.80 -9.93
N GLY A 124 -0.93 10.68 -9.29
CA GLY A 124 -1.30 11.30 -8.04
C GLY A 124 -0.96 12.79 -8.01
N ILE A 125 -1.68 13.50 -7.16
CA ILE A 125 -1.47 14.91 -6.84
C ILE A 125 -1.49 15.08 -5.32
N THR A 126 -0.62 15.94 -4.81
CA THR A 126 -0.62 16.35 -3.41
C THR A 126 -0.65 17.86 -3.31
N VAL A 127 -1.49 18.36 -2.42
CA VAL A 127 -1.66 19.80 -2.14
C VAL A 127 -1.28 20.09 -0.69
N ALA A 128 -0.26 20.92 -0.47
CA ALA A 128 0.02 21.53 0.82
C ALA A 128 -1.00 22.66 1.07
N ALA A 129 -2.14 22.30 1.66
CA ALA A 129 -3.21 23.25 1.94
C ALA A 129 -2.82 24.28 3.01
N SER A 130 -1.86 23.95 3.87
CA SER A 130 -1.16 24.85 4.80
C SER A 130 0.16 24.20 5.25
N GLU A 131 0.94 24.91 6.09
CA GLU A 131 2.16 24.36 6.72
C GLU A 131 1.91 23.08 7.54
N LYS A 132 0.66 22.83 7.94
CA LYS A 132 0.28 21.68 8.78
C LYS A 132 -0.62 20.67 8.07
N ILE A 133 -1.22 21.02 6.95
CA ILE A 133 -2.23 20.19 6.28
C ILE A 133 -1.78 19.86 4.87
N SER A 134 -1.70 18.56 4.55
CA SER A 134 -1.57 18.07 3.18
C SER A 134 -2.75 17.19 2.80
N LEU A 135 -3.19 17.33 1.55
CA LEU A 135 -4.26 16.55 0.94
C LEU A 135 -3.71 15.84 -0.28
N GLY A 136 -4.04 14.59 -0.47
CA GLY A 136 -3.60 13.79 -1.62
C GLY A 136 -4.76 13.10 -2.32
N ALA A 137 -4.61 12.91 -3.63
CA ALA A 137 -5.46 12.04 -4.43
C ALA A 137 -4.57 11.26 -5.40
N LYS A 138 -4.72 9.94 -5.45
CA LYS A 138 -4.01 9.06 -6.39
C LYS A 138 -5.01 8.10 -7.03
N TYR A 139 -4.87 7.87 -8.32
CA TYR A 139 -5.62 6.86 -9.04
C TYR A 139 -4.67 5.86 -9.68
N SER A 140 -4.89 4.58 -9.40
CA SER A 140 -4.14 3.45 -9.96
C SER A 140 -5.06 2.64 -10.87
N VAL A 141 -4.50 2.11 -11.97
CA VAL A 141 -5.20 1.22 -12.90
C VAL A 141 -4.34 0.00 -13.14
N SER A 142 -4.89 -1.20 -12.96
CA SER A 142 -4.21 -2.43 -13.34
C SER A 142 -4.16 -2.57 -14.86
N THR A 143 -3.01 -2.94 -15.40
CA THR A 143 -2.82 -3.24 -16.83
C THR A 143 -2.80 -4.74 -17.12
N THR A 144 -2.77 -5.55 -16.07
CA THR A 144 -2.91 -7.01 -16.02
C THR A 144 -4.13 -7.36 -15.18
N ASP A 145 -4.42 -8.64 -15.00
CA ASP A 145 -5.38 -9.08 -13.99
C ASP A 145 -4.94 -8.59 -12.61
N LEU A 146 -5.91 -8.15 -11.79
CA LEU A 146 -5.68 -7.60 -10.46
C LEU A 146 -5.65 -8.74 -9.43
N PHE A 147 -4.50 -8.99 -8.80
CA PHE A 147 -4.32 -9.90 -7.64
C PHE A 147 -4.99 -11.28 -7.79
N GLY A 148 -5.00 -11.83 -9.02
CA GLY A 148 -5.56 -13.14 -9.30
C GLY A 148 -7.05 -13.17 -9.66
N TYR A 149 -7.76 -12.04 -9.65
CA TYR A 149 -9.12 -11.96 -10.19
C TYR A 149 -9.08 -12.13 -11.71
N VAL A 150 -9.85 -13.10 -12.23
CA VAL A 150 -9.86 -13.44 -13.66
C VAL A 150 -10.52 -12.33 -14.49
N ASP A 151 -9.95 -12.02 -15.65
CA ASP A 151 -10.46 -11.01 -16.61
C ASP A 151 -10.63 -9.61 -15.96
N SER A 152 -9.77 -9.26 -14.99
CA SER A 152 -9.88 -8.03 -14.22
C SER A 152 -8.92 -6.91 -14.63
N GLY A 153 -8.27 -7.04 -15.80
CA GLY A 153 -7.46 -5.95 -16.36
C GLY A 153 -8.29 -4.68 -16.56
N GLY A 154 -7.74 -3.53 -16.14
CA GLY A 154 -8.46 -2.25 -16.10
C GLY A 154 -9.16 -1.95 -14.78
N SER A 155 -8.98 -2.79 -13.76
CA SER A 155 -9.42 -2.49 -12.39
C SER A 155 -8.78 -1.20 -11.88
N GLY A 156 -9.53 -0.42 -11.10
CA GLY A 156 -9.10 0.89 -10.62
C GLY A 156 -9.10 1.00 -9.10
N TYR A 157 -8.21 1.83 -8.57
CA TYR A 157 -8.23 2.22 -7.15
C TYR A 157 -8.03 3.72 -7.00
N LEU A 158 -9.00 4.38 -6.36
CA LEU A 158 -8.90 5.78 -5.94
C LEU A 158 -8.45 5.82 -4.49
N ASP A 159 -7.41 6.58 -4.21
CA ASP A 159 -6.85 6.83 -2.88
C ASP A 159 -6.96 8.33 -2.57
N LEU A 160 -7.68 8.68 -1.52
CA LEU A 160 -7.78 10.04 -0.99
C LEU A 160 -7.15 10.08 0.39
N THR A 161 -6.24 11.02 0.62
CA THR A 161 -5.52 11.17 1.88
C THR A 161 -5.58 12.59 2.44
N ALA A 162 -5.56 12.69 3.76
CA ALA A 162 -5.41 13.94 4.48
C ALA A 162 -4.47 13.75 5.67
N ASN A 163 -3.48 14.63 5.82
CA ASN A 163 -2.55 14.59 6.94
C ASN A 163 -2.53 15.92 7.67
N LEU A 164 -2.50 15.86 9.01
CA LEU A 164 -2.44 17.01 9.90
C LEU A 164 -1.26 16.86 10.87
N ALA A 165 -0.27 17.75 10.75
CA ALA A 165 0.80 17.90 11.73
C ALA A 165 0.25 18.61 12.98
N VAL A 166 0.00 17.85 14.06
CA VAL A 166 -0.63 18.38 15.29
C VAL A 166 0.38 18.91 16.28
N ALA A 167 1.58 18.36 16.29
CA ALA A 167 2.72 18.81 17.11
C ALA A 167 4.02 18.34 16.44
N GLU A 168 5.18 18.76 16.97
CA GLU A 168 6.49 18.33 16.49
C GLU A 168 6.60 16.80 16.52
N GLY A 169 6.85 16.21 15.35
CA GLY A 169 6.92 14.77 15.13
C GLY A 169 5.60 14.01 15.27
N TRP A 170 4.45 14.66 15.48
CA TRP A 170 3.14 14.02 15.56
C TRP A 170 2.27 14.37 14.37
N THR A 171 1.77 13.36 13.68
CA THR A 171 0.87 13.49 12.54
C THR A 171 -0.38 12.63 12.73
N ILE A 172 -1.55 13.21 12.49
CA ILE A 172 -2.81 12.48 12.31
C ILE A 172 -3.02 12.33 10.81
N GLY A 173 -3.24 11.10 10.36
CA GLY A 173 -3.52 10.78 8.96
C GLY A 173 -4.88 10.12 8.79
N ALA A 174 -5.64 10.56 7.81
CA ALA A 174 -6.87 9.95 7.37
C ALA A 174 -6.75 9.52 5.91
N HIS A 175 -7.45 8.44 5.55
CA HIS A 175 -7.51 7.90 4.21
C HIS A 175 -8.93 7.39 3.92
N ALA A 176 -9.36 7.51 2.68
CA ALA A 176 -10.52 6.84 2.12
C ALA A 176 -10.19 6.37 0.69
N GLY A 177 -10.49 5.13 0.39
CA GLY A 177 -10.23 4.51 -0.90
C GLY A 177 -11.45 3.82 -1.49
N ARG A 178 -11.45 3.63 -2.81
CA ARG A 178 -12.44 2.82 -3.51
C ARG A 178 -11.73 1.90 -4.49
N GLN A 179 -11.95 0.60 -4.33
CA GLN A 179 -11.49 -0.44 -5.25
C GLN A 179 -12.61 -0.82 -6.20
N TRP A 180 -12.39 -0.67 -7.50
CA TRP A 180 -13.21 -1.25 -8.58
C TRP A 180 -12.46 -2.44 -9.16
N ILE A 181 -13.17 -3.56 -9.38
CA ILE A 181 -12.57 -4.79 -9.91
C ILE A 181 -13.31 -5.20 -11.17
N ALA A 182 -12.74 -4.90 -12.33
CA ALA A 182 -13.36 -5.15 -13.63
C ALA A 182 -13.80 -6.62 -13.76
N GLY A 183 -15.02 -6.84 -14.21
CA GLY A 183 -15.61 -8.18 -14.36
C GLY A 183 -15.90 -8.93 -13.05
N ASN A 184 -15.64 -8.30 -11.88
CA ASN A 184 -15.76 -8.92 -10.55
C ASN A 184 -16.43 -7.98 -9.55
N ASP A 185 -17.51 -7.31 -9.93
CA ASP A 185 -18.18 -6.24 -9.17
C ASP A 185 -18.55 -6.64 -7.71
N ALA A 186 -18.80 -7.94 -7.47
CA ALA A 186 -19.11 -8.44 -6.13
C ALA A 186 -17.96 -8.28 -5.13
N PHE A 187 -16.73 -8.11 -5.61
CA PHE A 187 -15.53 -7.93 -4.79
C PHE A 187 -15.11 -6.47 -4.65
N GLU A 188 -15.86 -5.53 -5.20
CA GLU A 188 -15.60 -4.11 -5.05
C GLU A 188 -15.93 -3.61 -3.66
N TYR A 189 -15.12 -2.68 -3.14
CA TYR A 189 -15.32 -2.13 -1.80
C TYR A 189 -14.73 -0.73 -1.65
N THR A 190 -15.16 -0.05 -0.60
CA THR A 190 -14.58 1.18 -0.09
C THR A 190 -13.81 0.87 1.19
N ASP A 191 -12.65 1.46 1.37
CA ASP A 191 -11.88 1.34 2.60
C ASP A 191 -11.60 2.70 3.22
N TRP A 192 -11.31 2.70 4.53
CA TRP A 192 -10.94 3.90 5.28
C TRP A 192 -9.89 3.58 6.33
N LYS A 193 -9.12 4.61 6.68
CA LYS A 193 -8.12 4.52 7.73
C LYS A 193 -8.02 5.84 8.48
N LEU A 194 -7.88 5.76 9.80
CA LEU A 194 -7.51 6.86 10.67
C LEU A 194 -6.32 6.43 11.53
N GLY A 195 -5.26 7.21 11.52
CA GLY A 195 -4.04 6.85 12.23
C GLY A 195 -3.35 8.03 12.89
N VAL A 196 -2.48 7.71 13.84
CA VAL A 196 -1.55 8.65 14.45
C VAL A 196 -0.14 8.10 14.33
N THR A 197 0.81 8.96 13.99
CA THR A 197 2.23 8.60 13.87
C THR A 197 3.06 9.54 14.73
N ARG A 198 4.01 8.97 15.49
CA ARG A 198 5.10 9.69 16.15
C ARG A 198 6.41 9.40 15.43
N ALA A 199 7.02 10.41 14.85
CA ALA A 199 8.38 10.37 14.32
C ALA A 199 9.37 10.90 15.35
N PHE A 200 10.54 10.27 15.43
CA PHE A 200 11.65 10.63 16.32
C PHE A 200 12.87 11.07 15.49
N ASP A 201 13.72 11.90 16.04
CA ASP A 201 14.88 12.50 15.33
C ASP A 201 15.92 11.47 14.85
N ASN A 202 15.90 10.27 15.42
CA ASN A 202 16.79 9.18 15.03
C ASN A 202 16.30 8.36 13.83
N GLY A 203 15.25 8.82 13.13
CA GLY A 203 14.67 8.12 11.97
C GLY A 203 13.75 6.94 12.33
N VAL A 204 13.45 6.75 13.62
CA VAL A 204 12.42 5.79 14.06
C VAL A 204 11.06 6.47 14.03
N SER A 205 10.02 5.76 13.65
CA SER A 205 8.63 6.18 13.83
C SER A 205 7.78 5.04 14.38
N VAL A 206 6.73 5.42 15.11
CA VAL A 206 5.71 4.50 15.64
C VAL A 206 4.36 5.00 15.20
N GLY A 207 3.59 4.13 14.53
CA GLY A 207 2.26 4.44 14.02
C GLY A 207 1.21 3.48 14.57
N LEU A 208 0.05 4.01 14.93
CA LEU A 208 -1.15 3.25 15.26
C LEU A 208 -2.25 3.69 14.30
N ALA A 209 -2.93 2.74 13.68
CA ALA A 209 -4.00 3.02 12.74
C ALA A 209 -5.18 2.08 12.93
N TYR A 210 -6.39 2.64 12.92
CA TYR A 210 -7.64 1.92 12.73
C TYR A 210 -7.97 1.94 11.25
N THR A 211 -8.39 0.81 10.70
CA THR A 211 -8.79 0.65 9.31
C THR A 211 -10.00 -0.25 9.21
N GLY A 212 -10.80 -0.08 8.19
CA GLY A 212 -11.98 -0.91 7.91
C GLY A 212 -12.42 -0.78 6.46
N THR A 213 -13.39 -1.62 6.07
CA THR A 213 -13.97 -1.64 4.73
C THR A 213 -15.47 -1.88 4.78
N ASP A 214 -16.15 -1.64 3.63
CA ASP A 214 -17.52 -2.10 3.36
C ASP A 214 -17.57 -3.39 2.51
N ALA A 215 -16.46 -4.12 2.42
CA ALA A 215 -16.36 -5.37 1.67
C ALA A 215 -17.31 -6.44 2.23
N ASP A 216 -17.85 -7.29 1.35
CA ASP A 216 -18.70 -8.40 1.76
C ASP A 216 -17.89 -9.46 2.54
N ASP A 217 -18.18 -9.61 3.80
CA ASP A 217 -17.56 -10.58 4.71
C ASP A 217 -17.51 -12.00 4.14
N ALA A 218 -18.57 -12.43 3.44
CA ALA A 218 -18.63 -13.77 2.87
C ALA A 218 -17.59 -14.00 1.77
N LEU A 219 -17.23 -12.94 1.05
CA LEU A 219 -16.24 -12.96 -0.03
C LEU A 219 -14.80 -12.71 0.49
N TYR A 220 -14.67 -12.01 1.62
CA TYR A 220 -13.39 -11.66 2.24
C TYR A 220 -13.11 -12.45 3.52
N THR A 221 -13.67 -13.66 3.63
CA THR A 221 -13.35 -14.63 4.69
C THR A 221 -12.41 -15.69 4.13
N ASN A 222 -11.24 -15.86 4.74
CA ASN A 222 -10.23 -16.82 4.30
C ASN A 222 -10.64 -18.28 4.65
N PRO A 223 -9.92 -19.31 4.15
CA PRO A 223 -10.24 -20.72 4.43
C PRO A 223 -10.21 -21.13 5.91
N PHE A 224 -9.61 -20.30 6.77
CA PHE A 224 -9.57 -20.52 8.24
C PHE A 224 -10.73 -19.87 8.97
N GLY A 225 -11.63 -19.16 8.27
CA GLY A 225 -12.77 -18.46 8.84
C GLY A 225 -12.46 -17.06 9.36
N ASN A 226 -11.28 -16.49 9.03
CA ASN A 226 -10.92 -15.14 9.42
C ASN A 226 -11.40 -14.14 8.37
N LYS A 227 -12.11 -13.11 8.80
CA LYS A 227 -12.54 -11.98 7.97
C LYS A 227 -11.36 -11.05 7.77
N VAL A 228 -10.74 -11.08 6.59
CA VAL A 228 -9.50 -10.34 6.32
C VAL A 228 -9.74 -8.86 5.93
N ALA A 229 -10.98 -8.47 5.71
CA ALA A 229 -11.39 -7.09 5.39
C ALA A 229 -12.19 -6.41 6.50
N ASP A 230 -12.32 -7.06 7.68
CA ASP A 230 -12.99 -6.51 8.85
C ASP A 230 -12.18 -5.36 9.50
N ASP A 231 -12.84 -4.60 10.34
CA ASP A 231 -12.22 -3.52 11.10
C ASP A 231 -11.05 -4.05 11.93
N THR A 232 -9.90 -3.38 11.84
CA THR A 232 -8.70 -3.77 12.60
C THR A 232 -7.89 -2.57 13.08
N VAL A 233 -7.05 -2.80 14.08
CA VAL A 233 -6.06 -1.85 14.57
C VAL A 233 -4.67 -2.41 14.36
N ALA A 234 -3.85 -1.70 13.59
CA ALA A 234 -2.47 -2.07 13.34
C ALA A 234 -1.49 -1.11 14.01
N LEU A 235 -0.47 -1.67 14.67
CA LEU A 235 0.70 -0.97 15.22
C LEU A 235 1.90 -1.24 14.32
N ALA A 236 2.64 -0.19 13.95
CA ALA A 236 3.88 -0.35 13.20
C ALA A 236 5.02 0.43 13.83
N ILE A 237 6.22 -0.16 13.78
CA ILE A 237 7.49 0.49 14.13
C ILE A 237 8.35 0.46 12.88
N THR A 238 8.79 1.64 12.43
CA THR A 238 9.60 1.79 11.22
C THR A 238 10.90 2.49 11.54
N LYS A 239 12.01 2.02 10.95
CA LYS A 239 13.30 2.70 10.93
C LYS A 239 13.63 3.12 9.50
N ALA A 240 13.79 4.42 9.26
CA ALA A 240 14.29 5.00 8.02
C ALA A 240 15.81 5.26 8.09
N PHE A 241 16.50 5.21 6.96
CA PHE A 241 17.95 5.47 6.81
C PHE A 241 18.28 5.93 5.40
#